data_46722f7002aa94765b1afb6904f1db5d
#
_entry.id   46722f7002aa94765b1afb6904f1db5d
#
_cell.length_a   1.000
_cell.length_b   1.000
_cell.length_c   1.000
_cell.angle_alpha   90.00
_cell.angle_beta   90.00
_cell.angle_gamma   90.00
#
_symmetry.space_group_name_H-M   'P 1'
#
loop_
_entity.id
_entity.type
_entity.pdbx_description
1 polymer ?
#
loop_
_entity_poly.entity_id
_entity_poly.type
_entity_poly.pdbx_seq_one_letter_code
_entity_poly.pdbx_strand_id
1 'polypeptide(L)'
;MRFATLVPPLLIAGLLISGMLYPAGQANAATMGDKIKIFSVAEGKYVMSEKVVKSEDEWRRQLTSEQFHILRERGTEHAYTGKYWNNHAHGTYRCAGCGLDLFSSETKFNSQTGWPSFYAPVAAENVGSKKD
;
A
#
# COMPACT_ATOMS: atom_id res chain seq x y z
N MET A 1 60.66 54.06 -20.71
CA MET A 1 60.21 54.21 -19.32
C MET A 1 59.35 53.00 -18.97
N ARG A 2 59.85 52.09 -18.15
CA ARG A 2 59.14 50.88 -17.78
C ARG A 2 58.57 51.07 -16.34
N PHE A 3 57.29 51.04 -16.21
CA PHE A 3 56.64 50.99 -14.90
C PHE A 3 56.43 49.56 -14.45
N ALA A 4 57.13 49.20 -13.38
CA ALA A 4 56.94 47.92 -12.72
C ALA A 4 55.78 48.04 -11.71
N THR A 5 54.69 47.31 -11.92
CA THR A 5 53.61 47.20 -10.99
C THR A 5 53.89 46.05 -10.01
N LEU A 6 54.05 46.41 -8.72
CA LEU A 6 54.15 45.47 -7.62
C LEU A 6 52.79 44.87 -7.32
N VAL A 7 52.73 43.56 -7.32
CA VAL A 7 51.54 42.77 -6.90
C VAL A 7 51.79 42.34 -5.45
N PRO A 8 50.87 42.64 -4.51
CA PRO A 8 51.01 42.20 -3.12
C PRO A 8 50.60 40.68 -3.00
N PRO A 9 51.22 39.95 -2.05
CA PRO A 9 50.91 38.54 -1.86
C PRO A 9 49.51 38.35 -1.29
N LEU A 10 48.73 37.47 -1.93
CA LEU A 10 47.41 37.07 -1.44
C LEU A 10 47.58 36.17 -0.21
N LEU A 11 47.07 36.65 0.95
CA LEU A 11 46.89 35.87 2.15
C LEU A 11 45.81 34.81 1.88
N ILE A 12 46.23 33.54 1.80
CA ILE A 12 45.29 32.37 1.75
C ILE A 12 44.76 32.18 3.14
N ALA A 13 43.56 32.71 3.42
CA ALA A 13 42.80 32.39 4.60
C ALA A 13 42.27 30.92 4.47
N GLY A 14 42.85 30.04 5.25
CA GLY A 14 42.40 28.65 5.33
C GLY A 14 40.97 28.55 5.86
N LEU A 15 40.06 28.18 5.00
CA LEU A 15 38.68 27.84 5.36
C LEU A 15 38.68 26.48 6.03
N LEU A 16 38.59 26.43 7.33
CA LEU A 16 38.31 25.19 8.07
C LEU A 16 36.89 24.76 7.71
N ILE A 17 36.77 23.81 6.80
CA ILE A 17 35.53 23.11 6.53
C ILE A 17 35.28 22.19 7.74
N SER A 18 34.48 22.70 8.67
CA SER A 18 33.93 21.89 9.75
C SER A 18 33.04 20.81 9.09
N GLY A 19 33.56 19.59 9.00
CA GLY A 19 32.83 18.43 8.50
C GLY A 19 31.66 18.14 9.45
N MET A 20 30.47 18.58 9.06
CA MET A 20 29.24 18.12 9.67
C MET A 20 29.11 16.62 9.34
N LEU A 21 29.45 15.76 10.30
CA LEU A 21 29.06 14.34 10.23
C LEU A 21 27.53 14.30 10.25
N TYR A 22 26.93 14.14 9.07
CA TYR A 22 25.55 13.69 9.00
C TYR A 22 25.51 12.27 9.57
N PRO A 23 24.69 11.99 10.59
CA PRO A 23 24.49 10.62 11.01
C PRO A 23 23.96 9.88 9.79
N ALA A 24 24.67 8.83 9.37
CA ALA A 24 24.19 7.90 8.35
C ALA A 24 22.80 7.49 8.76
N GLY A 25 21.80 7.86 7.92
CA GLY A 25 20.42 7.48 8.15
C GLY A 25 20.40 5.98 8.43
N GLN A 26 19.86 5.63 9.58
CA GLN A 26 19.55 4.24 9.88
C GLN A 26 18.63 3.78 8.77
N ALA A 27 19.18 3.04 7.81
CA ALA A 27 18.39 2.25 6.90
C ALA A 27 17.50 1.40 7.80
N ASN A 28 16.22 1.74 7.86
CA ASN A 28 15.22 0.87 8.46
C ASN A 28 15.46 -0.48 7.80
N ALA A 29 15.99 -1.43 8.57
CA ALA A 29 15.95 -2.82 8.18
C ALA A 29 14.48 -3.12 7.93
N ALA A 30 14.10 -3.13 6.64
CA ALA A 30 12.80 -3.60 6.24
C ALA A 30 12.69 -4.98 6.84
N THR A 31 11.88 -5.11 7.88
CA THR A 31 11.52 -6.39 8.45
C THR A 31 11.03 -7.18 7.26
N MET A 32 11.76 -8.22 6.85
CA MET A 32 11.32 -9.11 5.77
C MET A 32 10.00 -9.67 6.27
N GLY A 33 8.89 -9.07 5.80
CA GLY A 33 7.56 -9.48 6.18
C GLY A 33 7.36 -10.93 5.80
N ASP A 34 6.59 -11.65 6.60
CA ASP A 34 6.20 -13.03 6.27
C ASP A 34 5.63 -13.05 4.86
N LYS A 35 6.22 -13.86 3.99
CA LYS A 35 5.70 -14.07 2.64
C LYS A 35 4.50 -15.00 2.70
N ILE A 36 3.45 -14.62 2.03
CA ILE A 36 2.22 -15.41 1.89
C ILE A 36 2.02 -15.80 0.42
N LYS A 37 1.47 -16.99 0.21
CA LYS A 37 1.08 -17.46 -1.11
C LYS A 37 -0.28 -16.88 -1.45
N ILE A 38 -0.37 -16.20 -2.59
CA ILE A 38 -1.61 -15.64 -3.13
C ILE A 38 -1.76 -16.01 -4.60
N PHE A 39 -2.98 -15.99 -5.13
CA PHE A 39 -3.23 -16.09 -6.55
C PHE A 39 -3.32 -14.67 -7.16
N SER A 40 -2.54 -14.41 -8.20
CA SER A 40 -2.59 -13.15 -8.97
C SER A 40 -3.43 -13.39 -10.24
N VAL A 41 -4.55 -12.70 -10.37
CA VAL A 41 -5.40 -12.76 -11.57
C VAL A 41 -4.65 -12.21 -12.78
N ALA A 42 -3.89 -11.14 -12.60
CA ALA A 42 -3.11 -10.54 -13.67
C ALA A 42 -2.02 -11.47 -14.23
N GLU A 43 -1.41 -12.30 -13.36
CA GLU A 43 -0.37 -13.26 -13.77
C GLU A 43 -0.94 -14.65 -14.08
N GLY A 44 -2.19 -14.92 -13.73
CA GLY A 44 -2.84 -16.23 -13.92
C GLY A 44 -2.20 -17.37 -13.10
N LYS A 45 -1.49 -17.05 -12.02
CA LYS A 45 -0.73 -18.04 -11.22
C LYS A 45 -0.62 -17.65 -9.75
N TYR A 46 -0.19 -18.63 -8.95
CA TYR A 46 0.20 -18.37 -7.56
C TYR A 46 1.58 -17.71 -7.49
N VAL A 47 1.67 -16.69 -6.65
CA VAL A 47 2.91 -15.95 -6.38
C VAL A 47 3.12 -15.81 -4.87
N MET A 48 4.38 -15.64 -4.47
CA MET A 48 4.73 -15.29 -3.10
C MET A 48 4.74 -13.76 -2.96
N SER A 49 3.89 -13.22 -2.11
CA SER A 49 3.77 -11.78 -1.84
C SER A 49 4.14 -11.48 -0.41
N GLU A 50 4.68 -10.31 -0.15
CA GLU A 50 4.88 -9.84 1.22
C GLU A 50 3.53 -9.55 1.87
N LYS A 51 3.39 -9.97 3.11
CA LYS A 51 2.20 -9.64 3.92
C LYS A 51 2.17 -8.14 4.17
N VAL A 52 1.07 -7.48 3.83
CA VAL A 52 0.89 -6.06 4.12
C VAL A 52 0.62 -5.89 5.61
N VAL A 53 1.58 -5.29 6.31
CA VAL A 53 1.48 -4.96 7.73
C VAL A 53 1.65 -3.45 7.88
N LYS A 54 0.64 -2.80 8.45
CA LYS A 54 0.61 -1.35 8.69
C LYS A 54 0.04 -1.06 10.06
N SER A 55 0.49 0.01 10.69
CA SER A 55 -0.11 0.55 11.91
C SER A 55 -1.51 1.11 11.63
N GLU A 56 -2.31 1.29 12.68
CA GLU A 56 -3.64 1.90 12.54
C GLU A 56 -3.56 3.32 11.98
N ASP A 57 -2.52 4.11 12.34
CA ASP A 57 -2.32 5.45 11.81
C ASP A 57 -1.98 5.46 10.32
N GLU A 58 -1.23 4.47 9.83
CA GLU A 58 -0.95 4.30 8.40
C GLU A 58 -2.21 3.92 7.64
N TRP A 59 -3.05 3.05 8.20
CA TRP A 59 -4.34 2.71 7.62
C TRP A 59 -5.28 3.92 7.58
N ARG A 60 -5.35 4.73 8.66
CA ARG A 60 -6.16 5.96 8.70
C ARG A 60 -5.75 6.99 7.66
N ARG A 61 -4.45 7.08 7.35
CA ARG A 61 -3.96 7.97 6.29
C ARG A 61 -4.25 7.48 4.87
N GLN A 62 -4.34 6.17 4.68
CA GLN A 62 -4.55 5.55 3.38
C GLN A 62 -6.02 5.39 3.00
N LEU A 63 -6.87 5.07 3.96
CA LEU A 63 -8.27 4.75 3.77
C LEU A 63 -9.16 5.98 4.01
N THR A 64 -10.32 6.03 3.35
CA THR A 64 -11.37 6.95 3.78
C THR A 64 -11.91 6.53 5.15
N SER A 65 -12.58 7.43 5.86
CA SER A 65 -13.18 7.12 7.17
C SER A 65 -14.15 5.92 7.10
N GLU A 66 -14.95 5.83 6.04
CA GLU A 66 -15.86 4.72 5.80
C GLU A 66 -15.12 3.40 5.54
N GLN A 67 -14.10 3.43 4.65
CA GLN A 67 -13.26 2.26 4.40
C GLN A 67 -12.52 1.80 5.65
N PHE A 68 -12.02 2.74 6.46
CA PHE A 68 -11.37 2.40 7.71
C PHE A 68 -12.35 1.73 8.69
N HIS A 69 -13.55 2.30 8.84
CA HIS A 69 -14.59 1.73 9.69
C HIS A 69 -14.93 0.28 9.27
N ILE A 70 -15.12 0.03 7.98
CA ILE A 70 -15.45 -1.31 7.47
C ILE A 70 -14.27 -2.29 7.61
N LEU A 71 -13.06 -1.89 7.18
CA LEU A 71 -11.93 -2.80 7.07
C LEU A 71 -11.16 -3.02 8.39
N ARG A 72 -11.22 -2.06 9.31
CA ARG A 72 -10.41 -2.07 10.54
C ARG A 72 -11.25 -2.14 11.83
N GLU A 73 -12.45 -1.60 11.83
CA GLU A 73 -13.31 -1.50 13.00
C GLU A 73 -14.50 -2.48 12.95
N ARG A 74 -14.52 -3.42 11.99
CA ARG A 74 -15.59 -4.41 11.78
C ARG A 74 -16.95 -3.77 11.44
N GLY A 75 -16.93 -2.61 10.82
CA GLY A 75 -18.14 -1.95 10.31
C GLY A 75 -18.73 -2.68 9.11
N THR A 76 -19.94 -2.31 8.76
CA THR A 76 -20.65 -2.83 7.59
C THR A 76 -21.31 -1.67 6.85
N GLU A 77 -21.26 -1.69 5.52
CA GLU A 77 -22.04 -0.76 4.69
C GLU A 77 -23.54 -0.97 4.91
N HIS A 78 -24.33 0.10 4.78
CA HIS A 78 -25.77 -0.06 4.73
C HIS A 78 -26.18 -0.85 3.48
N ALA A 79 -27.17 -1.72 3.63
CA ALA A 79 -27.69 -2.49 2.53
C ALA A 79 -28.19 -1.58 1.39
N TYR A 80 -27.91 -1.95 0.14
CA TYR A 80 -28.28 -1.22 -1.09
C TYR A 80 -27.58 0.14 -1.30
N THR A 81 -26.59 0.51 -0.51
CA THR A 81 -25.86 1.80 -0.63
C THR A 81 -24.43 1.64 -1.11
N GLY A 82 -23.80 0.49 -0.92
CA GLY A 82 -22.42 0.25 -1.27
C GLY A 82 -22.16 0.32 -2.78
N LYS A 83 -20.97 0.74 -3.18
CA LYS A 83 -20.58 0.91 -4.58
C LYS A 83 -20.79 -0.34 -5.45
N TYR A 84 -20.71 -1.53 -4.86
CA TYR A 84 -20.62 -2.78 -5.60
C TYR A 84 -21.86 -3.69 -5.50
N TRP A 85 -22.87 -3.34 -4.68
CA TRP A 85 -24.03 -4.21 -4.52
C TRP A 85 -24.73 -4.50 -5.87
N ASN A 86 -24.94 -3.49 -6.71
CA ASN A 86 -25.58 -3.60 -8.03
C ASN A 86 -24.61 -3.39 -9.20
N ASN A 87 -23.32 -3.66 -9.01
CA ASN A 87 -22.34 -3.57 -10.09
C ASN A 87 -22.30 -4.87 -10.88
N HIS A 88 -22.50 -4.78 -12.21
CA HIS A 88 -22.49 -5.90 -13.16
C HIS A 88 -21.32 -5.83 -14.15
N ALA A 89 -20.40 -4.89 -13.99
CA ALA A 89 -19.23 -4.78 -14.85
C ALA A 89 -18.31 -6.00 -14.69
N HIS A 90 -17.75 -6.48 -15.79
CA HIS A 90 -16.74 -7.53 -15.77
C HIS A 90 -15.45 -7.04 -15.12
N GLY A 91 -14.83 -7.88 -14.30
CA GLY A 91 -13.56 -7.58 -13.66
C GLY A 91 -13.32 -8.33 -12.36
N THR A 92 -12.25 -7.93 -11.69
CA THR A 92 -11.81 -8.48 -10.41
C THR A 92 -12.11 -7.51 -9.28
N TYR A 93 -12.77 -7.98 -8.24
CA TYR A 93 -12.98 -7.24 -7.00
C TYR A 93 -11.77 -7.39 -6.11
N ARG A 94 -11.21 -6.25 -5.67
CA ARG A 94 -9.97 -6.17 -4.88
C ARG A 94 -10.20 -5.56 -3.52
N CYS A 95 -9.37 -5.96 -2.56
CA CYS A 95 -9.35 -5.34 -1.25
C CYS A 95 -9.00 -3.85 -1.37
N ALA A 96 -9.84 -2.96 -0.85
CA ALA A 96 -9.59 -1.52 -0.87
C ALA A 96 -8.37 -1.11 -0.05
N GLY A 97 -7.95 -1.92 0.92
CA GLY A 97 -6.78 -1.66 1.75
C GLY A 97 -5.47 -2.11 1.11
N CYS A 98 -5.35 -3.38 0.72
CA CYS A 98 -4.08 -3.95 0.25
C CYS A 98 -4.05 -4.29 -1.25
N GLY A 99 -5.15 -4.11 -1.97
CA GLY A 99 -5.21 -4.38 -3.42
C GLY A 99 -5.27 -5.87 -3.80
N LEU A 100 -5.33 -6.79 -2.83
CA LEU A 100 -5.39 -8.23 -3.09
C LEU A 100 -6.62 -8.58 -3.93
N ASP A 101 -6.45 -9.41 -4.96
CA ASP A 101 -7.54 -9.97 -5.76
C ASP A 101 -8.41 -10.89 -4.89
N LEU A 102 -9.70 -10.62 -4.78
CA LEU A 102 -10.59 -11.37 -3.88
C LEU A 102 -11.61 -12.20 -4.65
N PHE A 103 -12.37 -11.56 -5.56
CA PHE A 103 -13.47 -12.20 -6.27
C PHE A 103 -13.50 -11.81 -7.75
N SER A 104 -14.00 -12.71 -8.59
CA SER A 104 -14.32 -12.41 -10.00
C SER A 104 -15.78 -11.98 -10.13
N SER A 105 -16.07 -11.06 -11.07
CA SER A 105 -17.44 -10.73 -11.45
C SER A 105 -18.24 -11.95 -11.92
N GLU A 106 -17.57 -12.97 -12.44
CA GLU A 106 -18.21 -14.20 -12.92
C GLU A 106 -18.79 -15.05 -11.78
N THR A 107 -18.27 -14.88 -10.55
CA THR A 107 -18.80 -15.56 -9.37
C THR A 107 -19.82 -14.74 -8.59
N LYS A 108 -20.08 -13.50 -9.05
CA LYS A 108 -21.04 -12.61 -8.39
C LYS A 108 -22.48 -13.03 -8.71
N PHE A 109 -23.33 -13.01 -7.70
CA PHE A 109 -24.76 -13.28 -7.85
C PHE A 109 -25.62 -12.30 -7.04
N ASN A 110 -26.88 -12.20 -7.41
CA ASN A 110 -27.84 -11.38 -6.66
C ASN A 110 -28.42 -12.19 -5.50
N SER A 111 -27.96 -11.89 -4.29
CA SER A 111 -28.49 -12.49 -3.06
C SER A 111 -29.73 -11.80 -2.50
N GLN A 112 -30.13 -10.67 -3.07
CA GLN A 112 -31.23 -9.80 -2.60
C GLN A 112 -31.01 -9.22 -1.18
N THR A 113 -29.79 -9.31 -0.66
CA THR A 113 -29.44 -8.81 0.68
C THR A 113 -29.02 -7.34 0.67
N GLY A 114 -28.75 -6.78 -0.50
CA GLY A 114 -28.23 -5.41 -0.65
C GLY A 114 -26.72 -5.27 -0.52
N TRP A 115 -25.98 -6.38 -0.45
CA TRP A 115 -24.53 -6.43 -0.48
C TRP A 115 -24.01 -7.24 -1.66
N PRO A 116 -22.79 -6.97 -2.16
CA PRO A 116 -22.18 -7.79 -3.19
C PRO A 116 -21.93 -9.20 -2.66
N SER A 117 -22.44 -10.20 -3.37
CA SER A 117 -22.36 -11.62 -2.98
C SER A 117 -21.68 -12.45 -4.05
N PHE A 118 -20.83 -13.38 -3.63
CA PHE A 118 -20.02 -14.23 -4.50
C PHE A 118 -20.08 -15.67 -4.00
N TYR A 119 -20.19 -16.63 -4.89
CA TYR A 119 -20.21 -18.05 -4.51
C TYR A 119 -18.82 -18.68 -4.41
N ALA A 120 -17.77 -18.02 -4.93
CA ALA A 120 -16.40 -18.47 -4.81
C ALA A 120 -15.41 -17.28 -4.87
N PRO A 121 -14.30 -17.31 -4.13
CA PRO A 121 -13.18 -16.39 -4.31
C PRO A 121 -12.38 -16.74 -5.57
N VAL A 122 -11.46 -15.86 -5.99
CA VAL A 122 -10.52 -16.15 -7.10
C VAL A 122 -9.58 -17.32 -6.76
N ALA A 123 -9.25 -17.48 -5.49
CA ALA A 123 -8.53 -18.62 -4.91
C ALA A 123 -8.77 -18.68 -3.40
N ALA A 124 -8.73 -19.88 -2.84
CA ALA A 124 -8.93 -20.09 -1.41
C ALA A 124 -7.85 -19.41 -0.55
N GLU A 125 -6.63 -19.27 -1.06
CA GLU A 125 -5.52 -18.62 -0.38
C GLU A 125 -5.71 -17.10 -0.25
N ASN A 126 -6.54 -16.49 -1.10
CA ASN A 126 -6.77 -15.03 -1.09
C ASN A 126 -7.83 -14.60 -0.09
N VAL A 127 -8.66 -15.53 0.41
CA VAL A 127 -9.76 -15.22 1.33
C VAL A 127 -9.78 -16.20 2.48
N GLY A 128 -9.45 -15.73 3.66
CA GLY A 128 -9.58 -16.51 4.90
C GLY A 128 -11.00 -16.41 5.48
N SER A 129 -11.42 -17.43 6.19
CA SER A 129 -12.65 -17.41 6.99
C SER A 129 -12.29 -17.52 8.47
N LYS A 130 -12.99 -16.76 9.30
CA LYS A 130 -12.93 -16.88 10.76
C LYS A 130 -14.35 -17.02 11.29
N LYS A 131 -14.55 -17.98 12.17
CA LYS A 131 -15.82 -18.12 12.88
C LYS A 131 -15.94 -17.00 13.92
N ASP A 132 -17.06 -16.32 13.94
CA ASP A 132 -17.41 -15.28 14.93
C ASP A 132 -17.73 -15.92 16.29
#